data_f885fe71ec29bdac011b67a9388b4e6d
#
_entry.id   f885fe71ec29bdac011b67a9388b4e6d
#
_cell.length_a   1.000
_cell.length_b   1.000
_cell.length_c   1.000
_cell.angle_alpha   90.00
_cell.angle_beta   90.00
_cell.angle_gamma   90.00
#
_symmetry.space_group_name_H-M   'P 1'
#
loop_
_entity.id
_entity.type
_entity.pdbx_description
1 polymer ?
#
loop_
_entity_poly.entity_id
_entity_poly.type
_entity_poly.pdbx_seq_one_letter_code
_entity_poly.pdbx_strand_id
1 'polypeptide(L)'
;MPVEHESKSMSEVVVLKANYRTLQESFSTIFHYIGSDMVTQAKQITIKINLCDCKPPETGATTNPIFLDAFLEWIKSRNSNATVSVVESNATHARPDLIRNWLGISPILEKHNAQWVNLSNDKWARKRIIGLRFQNIRVPETIASSDLLISMAKMKTHTLTTISCSLKNMYGCIMSSNKIKFHDYLDEAIVDACAAMRPHFSIVDGVIGMGGPKGPIDGVPIQAGLIVAGLDPVAVDAASATIMGVNPNNVGHVRKAQEAKIGSMRFNATPDGLPADLPNFELNEIYRSILRFAATVQRRTISWS
;
A
#
# COMPACT_ATOMS: atom_id res chain seq x y z
N MET A 1 -1.79 -43.01 -3.60
CA MET A 1 -2.23 -41.93 -4.48
C MET A 1 -1.14 -40.87 -4.44
N PRO A 2 -0.50 -40.46 -5.54
CA PRO A 2 0.46 -39.37 -5.49
C PRO A 2 -0.30 -38.06 -5.21
N VAL A 3 0.16 -37.32 -4.20
CA VAL A 3 -0.30 -35.98 -3.93
C VAL A 3 0.20 -35.12 -5.10
N GLU A 4 -0.71 -34.68 -5.96
CA GLU A 4 -0.43 -33.68 -6.96
C GLU A 4 0.06 -32.41 -6.22
N HIS A 5 1.36 -32.15 -6.26
CA HIS A 5 1.92 -30.85 -5.96
C HIS A 5 1.41 -29.91 -7.08
N GLU A 6 0.27 -29.24 -6.84
CA GLU A 6 -0.05 -28.02 -7.57
C GLU A 6 1.17 -27.10 -7.52
N SER A 7 1.87 -26.97 -8.62
CA SER A 7 2.89 -25.99 -8.79
C SER A 7 2.20 -24.62 -8.75
N LYS A 8 2.04 -24.06 -7.53
CA LYS A 8 1.54 -22.69 -7.39
C LYS A 8 2.45 -21.78 -8.21
N SER A 9 1.94 -21.26 -9.31
CA SER A 9 2.64 -20.33 -10.20
C SER A 9 3.20 -19.16 -9.38
N MET A 10 4.42 -18.76 -9.70
CA MET A 10 5.01 -17.55 -9.10
C MET A 10 4.27 -16.33 -9.63
N SER A 11 4.01 -15.35 -8.77
CA SER A 11 3.39 -14.09 -9.18
C SER A 11 4.45 -13.19 -9.80
N GLU A 12 4.15 -12.58 -10.95
CA GLU A 12 5.03 -11.59 -11.55
C GLU A 12 5.00 -10.29 -10.76
N VAL A 13 6.19 -9.80 -10.41
CA VAL A 13 6.41 -8.52 -9.74
C VAL A 13 7.43 -7.72 -10.52
N VAL A 14 7.04 -6.55 -10.96
CA VAL A 14 7.94 -5.62 -11.66
C VAL A 14 8.71 -4.81 -10.64
N VAL A 15 10.04 -4.86 -10.73
CA VAL A 15 10.97 -4.09 -9.91
C VAL A 15 11.83 -3.24 -10.82
N LEU A 16 11.70 -1.93 -10.73
CA LEU A 16 12.41 -0.99 -11.60
C LEU A 16 13.22 0.03 -10.81
N LYS A 17 14.42 0.31 -11.28
CA LYS A 17 15.15 1.53 -10.90
C LYS A 17 14.40 2.74 -11.46
N ALA A 18 14.11 3.72 -10.61
CA ALA A 18 13.33 4.88 -10.99
C ALA A 18 13.75 6.13 -10.19
N ASN A 19 13.46 7.27 -10.78
CA ASN A 19 13.50 8.57 -10.12
C ASN A 19 12.30 9.40 -10.58
N TYR A 20 12.01 10.50 -9.90
CA TYR A 20 10.82 11.30 -10.21
C TYR A 20 10.83 11.99 -11.59
N ARG A 21 11.95 11.93 -12.35
CA ARG A 21 12.04 12.47 -13.72
C ARG A 21 11.73 11.43 -14.80
N THR A 22 11.80 10.12 -14.47
CA THR A 22 11.63 9.00 -15.41
C THR A 22 10.33 8.22 -15.19
N LEU A 23 9.36 8.78 -14.46
CA LEU A 23 8.14 8.06 -14.06
C LEU A 23 7.28 7.61 -15.24
N GLN A 24 7.15 8.41 -16.30
CA GLN A 24 6.35 8.06 -17.48
C GLN A 24 6.89 6.81 -18.18
N GLU A 25 8.22 6.72 -18.32
CA GLU A 25 8.89 5.56 -18.86
C GLU A 25 8.75 4.35 -17.93
N SER A 26 8.91 4.58 -16.62
CA SER A 26 8.75 3.54 -15.61
C SER A 26 7.35 2.94 -15.63
N PHE A 27 6.28 3.76 -15.69
CA PHE A 27 4.91 3.26 -15.79
C PHE A 27 4.67 2.52 -17.10
N SER A 28 5.18 3.02 -18.21
CA SER A 28 5.07 2.33 -19.51
C SER A 28 5.74 0.97 -19.47
N THR A 29 6.92 0.86 -18.83
CA THR A 29 7.61 -0.41 -18.62
C THR A 29 6.83 -1.36 -17.71
N ILE A 30 6.32 -0.86 -16.57
CA ILE A 30 5.49 -1.67 -15.65
C ILE A 30 4.32 -2.30 -16.39
N PHE A 31 3.56 -1.49 -17.12
CA PHE A 31 2.37 -1.98 -17.82
C PHE A 31 2.66 -2.76 -19.10
N HIS A 32 3.89 -2.68 -19.62
CA HIS A 32 4.36 -3.62 -20.65
C HIS A 32 4.43 -5.05 -20.10
N TYR A 33 4.93 -5.25 -18.87
CA TYR A 33 5.03 -6.57 -18.25
C TYR A 33 3.72 -7.08 -17.66
N ILE A 34 2.90 -6.20 -17.09
CA ILE A 34 1.67 -6.58 -16.38
C ILE A 34 0.44 -6.61 -17.30
N GLY A 35 0.49 -5.86 -18.39
CA GLY A 35 -0.64 -5.61 -19.28
C GLY A 35 -1.38 -4.30 -18.93
N SER A 36 -1.72 -3.52 -19.94
CA SER A 36 -2.40 -2.22 -19.81
C SER A 36 -3.91 -2.30 -19.96
N ASP A 37 -4.46 -3.44 -20.37
CA ASP A 37 -5.89 -3.60 -20.69
C ASP A 37 -6.80 -3.24 -19.51
N MET A 38 -6.37 -3.55 -18.28
CA MET A 38 -7.10 -3.17 -17.09
C MET A 38 -7.30 -1.66 -16.95
N VAL A 39 -6.35 -0.84 -17.45
CA VAL A 39 -6.46 0.62 -17.42
C VAL A 39 -7.31 1.12 -18.58
N THR A 40 -7.08 0.58 -19.79
CA THR A 40 -7.75 1.04 -21.01
C THR A 40 -9.24 0.69 -21.04
N GLN A 41 -9.66 -0.39 -20.35
CA GLN A 41 -11.05 -0.86 -20.33
C GLN A 41 -11.85 -0.36 -19.11
N ALA A 42 -11.18 0.11 -18.06
CA ALA A 42 -11.86 0.57 -16.84
C ALA A 42 -12.64 1.87 -17.06
N LYS A 43 -13.88 1.91 -16.59
CA LYS A 43 -14.70 3.13 -16.55
C LYS A 43 -14.52 3.89 -15.22
N GLN A 44 -14.37 3.16 -14.12
CA GLN A 44 -14.18 3.69 -12.77
C GLN A 44 -12.83 3.21 -12.20
N ILE A 45 -11.86 4.11 -12.11
CA ILE A 45 -10.55 3.84 -11.56
C ILE A 45 -10.44 4.49 -10.17
N THR A 46 -10.14 3.71 -9.15
CA THR A 46 -9.91 4.22 -7.79
C THR A 46 -8.48 4.02 -7.38
N ILE A 47 -7.81 5.09 -6.96
CA ILE A 47 -6.42 5.09 -6.52
C ILE A 47 -6.38 5.36 -5.03
N LYS A 48 -6.05 4.35 -4.22
CA LYS A 48 -5.80 4.51 -2.79
C LYS A 48 -4.37 4.98 -2.57
N ILE A 49 -4.21 6.24 -2.23
CA ILE A 49 -2.92 6.86 -1.89
C ILE A 49 -2.59 6.69 -0.40
N ASN A 50 -1.45 7.18 0.07
CA ASN A 50 -1.01 7.06 1.45
C ASN A 50 -0.78 8.44 2.09
N LEU A 51 -1.72 8.90 2.93
CA LEU A 51 -1.64 10.16 3.68
C LEU A 51 -1.80 9.90 5.18
N CYS A 52 -0.91 9.10 5.75
CA CYS A 52 -1.00 8.71 7.16
C CYS A 52 -0.53 9.79 8.15
N ASP A 53 0.12 10.84 7.67
CA ASP A 53 0.63 11.96 8.48
C ASP A 53 0.82 13.21 7.62
N CYS A 54 0.93 14.37 8.29
CA CYS A 54 1.24 15.67 7.68
C CYS A 54 2.77 15.87 7.66
N LYS A 55 3.47 15.11 6.82
CA LYS A 55 4.93 15.18 6.62
C LYS A 55 5.25 15.54 5.17
N PRO A 56 6.34 16.26 4.91
CA PRO A 56 6.80 16.50 3.56
C PRO A 56 7.08 15.19 2.81
N PRO A 57 6.81 15.11 1.50
CA PRO A 57 6.98 13.88 0.72
C PRO A 57 8.45 13.40 0.66
N GLU A 58 9.41 14.31 0.86
CA GLU A 58 10.85 14.01 0.92
C GLU A 58 11.22 13.15 2.12
N THR A 59 10.36 13.06 3.13
CA THR A 59 10.54 12.16 4.29
C THR A 59 10.23 10.70 3.97
N GLY A 60 9.60 10.43 2.82
CA GLY A 60 9.11 9.10 2.47
C GLY A 60 7.85 8.66 3.25
N ALA A 61 7.26 9.55 4.07
CA ALA A 61 6.10 9.22 4.91
C ALA A 61 4.79 9.16 4.12
N THR A 62 4.62 10.02 3.13
CA THR A 62 3.37 10.22 2.39
C THR A 62 3.56 9.99 0.90
N THR A 63 2.46 9.78 0.19
CA THR A 63 2.46 9.78 -1.29
C THR A 63 3.12 11.07 -1.79
N ASN A 64 4.10 10.91 -2.69
CA ASN A 64 4.75 12.05 -3.32
C ASN A 64 3.81 12.62 -4.40
N PRO A 65 3.49 13.94 -4.35
CA PRO A 65 2.62 14.58 -5.35
C PRO A 65 3.12 14.42 -6.79
N ILE A 66 4.46 14.44 -7.01
CA ILE A 66 5.04 14.23 -8.34
C ILE A 66 4.75 12.83 -8.86
N PHE A 67 4.79 11.82 -7.98
CA PHE A 67 4.45 10.44 -8.35
C PHE A 67 2.98 10.31 -8.73
N LEU A 68 2.10 10.94 -7.95
CA LEU A 68 0.66 10.95 -8.23
C LEU A 68 0.33 11.70 -9.52
N ASP A 69 0.91 12.88 -9.73
CA ASP A 69 0.73 13.70 -10.95
C ASP A 69 1.13 12.91 -12.20
N ALA A 70 2.33 12.34 -12.19
CA ALA A 70 2.83 11.54 -13.31
C ALA A 70 1.96 10.28 -13.56
N PHE A 71 1.46 9.63 -12.50
CA PHE A 71 0.62 8.45 -12.66
C PHE A 71 -0.77 8.78 -13.20
N LEU A 72 -1.37 9.88 -12.76
CA LEU A 72 -2.64 10.39 -13.31
C LEU A 72 -2.50 10.79 -14.78
N GLU A 73 -1.41 11.46 -15.14
CA GLU A 73 -1.09 11.79 -16.53
C GLU A 73 -0.96 10.52 -17.37
N TRP A 74 -0.24 9.52 -16.89
CA TRP A 74 -0.09 8.24 -17.59
C TRP A 74 -1.45 7.55 -17.80
N ILE A 75 -2.31 7.47 -16.77
CA ILE A 75 -3.67 6.90 -16.88
C ILE A 75 -4.48 7.67 -17.92
N LYS A 76 -4.54 9.00 -17.82
CA LYS A 76 -5.34 9.84 -18.72
C LYS A 76 -4.86 9.78 -20.16
N SER A 77 -3.57 9.60 -20.40
CA SER A 77 -3.03 9.39 -21.75
C SER A 77 -3.48 8.05 -22.38
N ARG A 78 -3.82 7.03 -21.57
CA ARG A 78 -4.27 5.71 -22.02
C ARG A 78 -5.79 5.57 -22.01
N ASN A 79 -6.46 6.25 -21.10
CA ASN A 79 -7.92 6.23 -20.93
C ASN A 79 -8.43 7.59 -20.45
N SER A 80 -8.61 8.51 -21.39
CA SER A 80 -9.11 9.86 -21.10
C SER A 80 -10.55 9.87 -20.57
N ASN A 81 -11.34 8.84 -20.90
CA ASN A 81 -12.77 8.75 -20.56
C ASN A 81 -13.01 8.16 -19.16
N ALA A 82 -12.00 7.52 -18.54
CA ALA A 82 -12.18 6.97 -17.21
C ALA A 82 -12.47 8.06 -16.18
N THR A 83 -13.44 7.81 -15.31
CA THR A 83 -13.60 8.56 -14.07
C THR A 83 -12.54 8.07 -13.08
N VAL A 84 -11.67 8.96 -12.63
CA VAL A 84 -10.60 8.63 -11.69
C VAL A 84 -10.91 9.23 -10.32
N SER A 85 -10.98 8.39 -9.30
CA SER A 85 -11.13 8.79 -7.89
C SER A 85 -9.83 8.53 -7.14
N VAL A 86 -9.26 9.56 -6.52
CA VAL A 86 -8.13 9.45 -5.60
C VAL A 86 -8.69 9.47 -4.19
N VAL A 87 -8.36 8.43 -3.41
CA VAL A 87 -9.04 8.20 -2.14
C VAL A 87 -8.07 8.03 -0.97
N GLU A 88 -8.51 8.47 0.19
CA GLU A 88 -7.91 8.20 1.49
C GLU A 88 -9.01 8.25 2.57
N SER A 89 -8.71 7.83 3.80
CA SER A 89 -9.63 7.93 4.93
C SER A 89 -9.00 8.64 6.12
N ASN A 90 -9.83 9.14 7.03
CA ASN A 90 -9.34 9.65 8.30
C ASN A 90 -8.59 8.56 9.07
N ALA A 91 -7.51 8.94 9.70
CA ALA A 91 -6.81 8.14 10.70
C ALA A 91 -6.84 8.86 12.04
N THR A 92 -6.37 8.21 13.10
CA THR A 92 -6.43 8.76 14.47
C THR A 92 -5.83 10.16 14.57
N HIS A 93 -4.71 10.39 13.87
CA HIS A 93 -3.99 11.67 13.89
C HIS A 93 -3.91 12.35 12.52
N ALA A 94 -4.53 11.77 11.47
CA ALA A 94 -4.46 12.29 10.12
C ALA A 94 -5.85 12.65 9.57
N ARG A 95 -5.94 13.84 9.00
CA ARG A 95 -7.12 14.36 8.28
C ARG A 95 -6.74 14.54 6.82
N PRO A 96 -7.06 13.59 5.94
CA PRO A 96 -6.55 13.57 4.57
C PRO A 96 -7.03 14.78 3.75
N ASP A 97 -8.19 15.36 4.06
CA ASP A 97 -8.67 16.57 3.40
C ASP A 97 -7.74 17.78 3.63
N LEU A 98 -7.16 17.90 4.83
CA LEU A 98 -6.20 18.96 5.15
C LEU A 98 -4.83 18.63 4.56
N ILE A 99 -4.39 17.38 4.69
CA ILE A 99 -3.07 16.92 4.25
C ILE A 99 -2.95 17.05 2.72
N ARG A 100 -3.96 16.67 1.94
CA ARG A 100 -3.94 16.80 0.48
C ARG A 100 -3.76 18.26 0.03
N ASN A 101 -4.42 19.20 0.71
CA ASN A 101 -4.27 20.62 0.41
C ASN A 101 -2.87 21.12 0.73
N TRP A 102 -2.36 20.74 1.90
CA TRP A 102 -1.01 21.11 2.33
C TRP A 102 0.08 20.54 1.42
N LEU A 103 -0.09 19.31 0.92
CA LEU A 103 0.83 18.66 -0.03
C LEU A 103 0.70 19.16 -1.48
N GLY A 104 -0.26 20.04 -1.78
CA GLY A 104 -0.49 20.50 -3.16
C GLY A 104 -1.12 19.45 -4.08
N ILE A 105 -1.80 18.44 -3.51
CA ILE A 105 -2.49 17.40 -4.30
C ILE A 105 -3.75 17.96 -4.99
N SER A 106 -4.44 18.94 -4.37
CA SER A 106 -5.69 19.48 -4.95
C SER A 106 -5.54 20.03 -6.36
N PRO A 107 -4.56 20.89 -6.68
CA PRO A 107 -4.37 21.35 -8.06
C PRO A 107 -3.98 20.22 -9.04
N ILE A 108 -3.33 19.17 -8.57
CA ILE A 108 -3.04 17.98 -9.39
C ILE A 108 -4.32 17.26 -9.77
N LEU A 109 -5.25 17.09 -8.84
CA LEU A 109 -6.55 16.48 -9.11
C LEU A 109 -7.36 17.30 -10.13
N GLU A 110 -7.37 18.60 -9.97
CA GLU A 110 -8.02 19.53 -10.92
C GLU A 110 -7.40 19.43 -12.32
N LYS A 111 -6.07 19.46 -12.43
CA LYS A 111 -5.33 19.31 -13.69
C LYS A 111 -5.75 18.05 -14.47
N HIS A 112 -5.96 16.94 -13.78
CA HIS A 112 -6.29 15.65 -14.40
C HIS A 112 -7.79 15.32 -14.39
N ASN A 113 -8.64 16.24 -13.97
CA ASN A 113 -10.08 15.99 -13.77
C ASN A 113 -10.32 14.70 -12.95
N ALA A 114 -9.57 14.55 -11.85
CA ALA A 114 -9.69 13.45 -10.91
C ALA A 114 -10.47 13.88 -9.66
N GLN A 115 -11.32 13.00 -9.16
CA GLN A 115 -12.15 13.26 -8.00
C GLN A 115 -11.37 12.94 -6.71
N TRP A 116 -11.62 13.71 -5.66
CA TRP A 116 -11.19 13.36 -4.32
C TRP A 116 -12.32 12.75 -3.52
N VAL A 117 -12.05 11.61 -2.87
CA VAL A 117 -13.02 11.00 -1.96
C VAL A 117 -12.37 10.68 -0.61
N ASN A 118 -12.86 11.30 0.45
CA ASN A 118 -12.55 10.89 1.81
C ASN A 118 -13.46 9.71 2.17
N LEU A 119 -12.89 8.51 2.18
CA LEU A 119 -13.62 7.25 2.42
C LEU A 119 -14.34 7.22 3.79
N SER A 120 -13.91 8.05 4.76
CA SER A 120 -14.60 8.13 6.05
C SER A 120 -15.98 8.75 5.97
N ASN A 121 -16.25 9.52 4.91
CA ASN A 121 -17.50 10.20 4.66
C ASN A 121 -18.28 9.58 3.50
N ASP A 122 -17.72 8.52 2.88
CA ASP A 122 -18.34 7.83 1.76
C ASP A 122 -19.53 6.97 2.23
N LYS A 123 -20.46 6.72 1.34
CA LYS A 123 -21.48 5.68 1.54
C LYS A 123 -20.78 4.32 1.60
N TRP A 124 -21.44 3.33 2.15
CA TRP A 124 -20.86 2.01 2.30
C TRP A 124 -21.90 0.90 2.28
N ALA A 125 -21.44 -0.26 1.85
CA ALA A 125 -22.18 -1.51 1.98
C ALA A 125 -21.46 -2.47 2.93
N ARG A 126 -22.21 -3.35 3.57
CA ARG A 126 -21.62 -4.42 4.39
C ARG A 126 -21.25 -5.58 3.48
N LYS A 127 -19.96 -5.97 3.52
CA LYS A 127 -19.45 -7.16 2.83
C LYS A 127 -19.16 -8.25 3.86
N ARG A 128 -19.75 -9.42 3.66
CA ARG A 128 -19.40 -10.62 4.42
C ARG A 128 -18.11 -11.20 3.87
N ILE A 129 -17.19 -11.57 4.75
CA ILE A 129 -15.89 -12.18 4.42
C ILE A 129 -15.66 -13.42 5.32
N ILE A 130 -14.78 -14.30 4.87
CA ILE A 130 -14.18 -15.32 5.71
C ILE A 130 -12.84 -14.75 6.17
N GLY A 131 -12.91 -13.85 7.15
CA GLY A 131 -11.74 -13.14 7.66
C GLY A 131 -11.10 -13.83 8.86
N LEU A 132 -9.89 -13.44 9.18
CA LEU A 132 -9.16 -13.93 10.35
C LEU A 132 -9.72 -13.34 11.65
N ARG A 133 -10.27 -12.15 11.59
CA ARG A 133 -10.82 -11.41 12.75
C ARG A 133 -12.24 -10.92 12.50
N PHE A 134 -12.55 -10.45 11.29
CA PHE A 134 -13.84 -9.89 10.95
C PHE A 134 -14.64 -10.85 10.08
N GLN A 135 -15.94 -10.97 10.37
CA GLN A 135 -16.90 -11.67 9.49
C GLN A 135 -17.59 -10.70 8.52
N ASN A 136 -17.59 -9.42 8.86
CA ASN A 136 -18.20 -8.37 8.06
C ASN A 136 -17.34 -7.11 8.11
N ILE A 137 -17.15 -6.48 6.95
CA ILE A 137 -16.46 -5.19 6.80
C ILE A 137 -17.37 -4.21 6.06
N ARG A 138 -17.32 -2.95 6.45
CA ARG A 138 -17.91 -1.85 5.69
C ARG A 138 -16.97 -1.51 4.55
N VAL A 139 -17.45 -1.69 3.33
CA VAL A 139 -16.72 -1.35 2.10
C VAL A 139 -17.28 -0.03 1.58
N PRO A 140 -16.43 1.01 1.41
CA PRO A 140 -16.85 2.27 0.81
C PRO A 140 -17.42 2.06 -0.60
N GLU A 141 -18.47 2.80 -0.96
CA GLU A 141 -19.14 2.68 -2.26
C GLU A 141 -18.19 2.96 -3.42
N THR A 142 -17.35 3.98 -3.28
CA THR A 142 -16.32 4.30 -4.28
C THR A 142 -15.38 3.13 -4.55
N ILE A 143 -15.01 2.35 -3.53
CA ILE A 143 -14.18 1.15 -3.71
C ILE A 143 -14.99 0.00 -4.30
N ALA A 144 -16.23 -0.19 -3.83
CA ALA A 144 -17.08 -1.28 -4.28
C ALA A 144 -17.50 -1.16 -5.75
N SER A 145 -17.60 0.07 -6.27
CA SER A 145 -17.97 0.37 -7.66
C SER A 145 -16.77 0.47 -8.62
N SER A 146 -15.54 0.30 -8.12
CA SER A 146 -14.35 0.41 -8.97
C SER A 146 -14.21 -0.76 -9.92
N ASP A 147 -14.02 -0.48 -11.21
CA ASP A 147 -13.56 -1.47 -12.19
C ASP A 147 -12.07 -1.79 -11.97
N LEU A 148 -11.30 -0.78 -11.57
CA LEU A 148 -9.87 -0.89 -11.29
C LEU A 148 -9.54 -0.19 -9.97
N LEU A 149 -9.29 -0.97 -8.92
CA LEU A 149 -8.79 -0.50 -7.63
C LEU A 149 -7.28 -0.63 -7.58
N ILE A 150 -6.59 0.49 -7.36
CA ILE A 150 -5.13 0.59 -7.31
C ILE A 150 -4.68 0.93 -5.89
N SER A 151 -3.77 0.14 -5.33
CA SER A 151 -3.04 0.49 -4.11
C SER A 151 -1.75 1.22 -4.48
N MET A 152 -1.73 2.55 -4.34
CA MET A 152 -0.52 3.38 -4.49
C MET A 152 0.10 3.60 -3.12
N ALA A 153 1.01 2.72 -2.74
CA ALA A 153 1.62 2.69 -1.43
C ALA A 153 3.01 3.36 -1.41
N LYS A 154 3.54 3.58 -0.20
CA LYS A 154 4.92 4.01 0.06
C LYS A 154 5.72 2.85 0.63
N MET A 155 6.98 2.73 0.24
CA MET A 155 7.92 1.77 0.81
C MET A 155 8.42 2.28 2.16
N LYS A 156 7.92 1.72 3.26
CA LYS A 156 8.21 2.21 4.62
C LYS A 156 8.44 1.08 5.62
N THR A 157 9.33 1.33 6.59
CA THR A 157 9.35 0.57 7.83
C THR A 157 8.13 0.89 8.70
N HIS A 158 7.81 0.02 9.62
CA HIS A 158 6.72 0.25 10.58
C HIS A 158 7.02 -0.44 11.92
N THR A 159 6.89 0.31 13.00
CA THR A 159 7.19 -0.17 14.35
C THR A 159 6.44 -1.47 14.69
N LEU A 160 5.14 -1.55 14.42
CA LEU A 160 4.31 -2.71 14.78
C LEU A 160 4.34 -3.82 13.73
N THR A 161 4.24 -3.49 12.46
CA THR A 161 4.04 -4.45 11.36
C THR A 161 5.29 -4.72 10.53
N THR A 162 6.45 -4.26 10.95
CA THR A 162 7.75 -4.36 10.28
C THR A 162 7.84 -3.48 9.04
N ILE A 163 6.96 -3.67 8.08
CA ILE A 163 6.85 -2.85 6.88
C ILE A 163 5.44 -2.28 6.72
N SER A 164 5.34 -1.24 5.91
CA SER A 164 4.10 -0.66 5.41
C SER A 164 4.25 -0.48 3.91
N CYS A 165 3.54 -1.32 3.14
CA CYS A 165 3.47 -1.31 1.69
C CYS A 165 2.02 -1.48 1.23
N SER A 166 1.72 -2.29 0.20
CA SER A 166 0.42 -2.37 -0.43
C SER A 166 -0.69 -2.93 0.49
N LEU A 167 -0.46 -4.07 1.14
CA LEU A 167 -1.46 -4.68 2.03
C LEU A 167 -1.89 -3.72 3.13
N LYS A 168 -0.91 -3.11 3.80
CA LYS A 168 -1.19 -2.15 4.87
C LYS A 168 -1.81 -0.84 4.36
N ASN A 169 -1.56 -0.45 3.13
CA ASN A 169 -2.23 0.68 2.50
C ASN A 169 -3.75 0.43 2.38
N MET A 170 -4.15 -0.80 2.06
CA MET A 170 -5.57 -1.19 1.99
C MET A 170 -6.26 -1.20 3.36
N TYR A 171 -5.53 -1.44 4.46
CA TYR A 171 -6.05 -1.26 5.81
C TYR A 171 -6.55 0.18 6.04
N GLY A 172 -5.96 1.16 5.36
CA GLY A 172 -6.43 2.54 5.34
C GLY A 172 -7.89 2.68 4.88
N CYS A 173 -8.43 1.75 4.09
CA CYS A 173 -9.81 1.78 3.60
C CYS A 173 -10.85 1.37 4.64
N ILE A 174 -10.45 0.82 5.80
CA ILE A 174 -11.39 0.52 6.89
C ILE A 174 -12.02 1.83 7.38
N MET A 175 -13.36 1.89 7.33
CA MET A 175 -14.15 3.06 7.70
C MET A 175 -14.23 3.25 9.23
N SER A 176 -13.09 3.49 9.85
CA SER A 176 -12.99 3.82 11.27
C SER A 176 -11.91 4.89 11.45
N SER A 177 -12.26 6.01 12.04
CA SER A 177 -11.29 7.06 12.41
C SER A 177 -10.38 6.61 13.56
N ASN A 178 -10.89 5.79 14.49
CA ASN A 178 -10.11 5.21 15.57
C ASN A 178 -9.56 3.83 15.13
N LYS A 179 -8.47 3.83 14.37
CA LYS A 179 -7.80 2.60 13.91
C LYS A 179 -6.87 1.99 14.96
N ILE A 180 -6.54 2.72 16.05
CA ILE A 180 -5.71 2.21 17.17
C ILE A 180 -6.38 1.00 17.83
N LYS A 181 -7.69 0.96 17.89
CA LYS A 181 -8.44 -0.17 18.47
C LYS A 181 -8.17 -1.53 17.81
N PHE A 182 -7.59 -1.53 16.62
CA PHE A 182 -7.25 -2.75 15.88
C PHE A 182 -5.79 -3.18 16.10
N HIS A 183 -5.00 -2.43 16.88
CA HIS A 183 -3.56 -2.67 17.01
C HIS A 183 -3.23 -4.00 17.71
N ASP A 184 -4.11 -4.56 18.52
CA ASP A 184 -3.88 -5.85 19.21
C ASP A 184 -3.95 -7.04 18.23
N TYR A 185 -4.60 -6.85 17.08
CA TYR A 185 -4.74 -7.82 15.99
C TYR A 185 -4.55 -7.16 14.63
N LEU A 186 -3.51 -6.29 14.56
CA LEU A 186 -3.29 -5.41 13.39
C LEU A 186 -2.99 -6.21 12.13
N ASP A 187 -2.22 -7.28 12.22
CA ASP A 187 -1.88 -8.12 11.07
C ASP A 187 -3.14 -8.78 10.48
N GLU A 188 -4.02 -9.31 11.34
CA GLU A 188 -5.30 -9.89 10.94
C GLU A 188 -6.23 -8.84 10.31
N ALA A 189 -6.30 -7.64 10.91
CA ALA A 189 -7.12 -6.55 10.38
C ALA A 189 -6.63 -6.07 9.01
N ILE A 190 -5.32 -6.07 8.76
CA ILE A 190 -4.74 -5.78 7.44
C ILE A 190 -5.16 -6.83 6.41
N VAL A 191 -5.04 -8.10 6.77
CA VAL A 191 -5.42 -9.23 5.90
C VAL A 191 -6.91 -9.17 5.55
N ASP A 192 -7.76 -8.97 6.55
CA ASP A 192 -9.21 -8.90 6.37
C ASP A 192 -9.63 -7.68 5.53
N ALA A 193 -8.97 -6.54 5.71
CA ALA A 193 -9.19 -5.37 4.87
C ALA A 193 -8.86 -5.66 3.40
N CYS A 194 -7.74 -6.33 3.15
CA CYS A 194 -7.35 -6.73 1.80
C CYS A 194 -8.28 -7.80 1.23
N ALA A 195 -8.75 -8.76 2.03
CA ALA A 195 -9.75 -9.75 1.61
C ALA A 195 -11.08 -9.11 1.17
N ALA A 196 -11.48 -8.05 1.87
CA ALA A 196 -12.70 -7.32 1.56
C ALA A 196 -12.56 -6.39 0.34
N MET A 197 -11.40 -5.74 0.21
CA MET A 197 -11.11 -4.65 -0.74
C MET A 197 -9.78 -4.92 -1.44
N ARG A 198 -9.67 -6.10 -2.09
CA ARG A 198 -8.43 -6.49 -2.76
C ARG A 198 -8.14 -5.55 -3.92
N PRO A 199 -6.96 -4.92 -3.97
CA PRO A 199 -6.57 -4.12 -5.13
C PRO A 199 -6.35 -5.04 -6.34
N HIS A 200 -6.75 -4.57 -7.52
CA HIS A 200 -6.47 -5.23 -8.78
C HIS A 200 -5.01 -5.01 -9.21
N PHE A 201 -4.45 -3.88 -8.79
CA PHE A 201 -3.07 -3.50 -9.06
C PHE A 201 -2.46 -2.81 -7.84
N SER A 202 -1.22 -3.14 -7.54
CA SER A 202 -0.43 -2.56 -6.47
C SER A 202 0.82 -1.93 -7.03
N ILE A 203 1.11 -0.69 -6.63
CA ILE A 203 2.35 0.01 -6.94
C ILE A 203 2.90 0.65 -5.67
N VAL A 204 4.17 0.39 -5.40
CA VAL A 204 4.89 0.87 -4.21
C VAL A 204 5.95 1.86 -4.66
N ASP A 205 5.74 3.12 -4.31
CA ASP A 205 6.74 4.18 -4.50
C ASP A 205 7.86 4.02 -3.47
N GLY A 206 8.98 3.53 -3.91
CA GLY A 206 10.25 3.43 -3.21
C GLY A 206 11.32 4.37 -3.78
N VAL A 207 10.95 5.36 -4.62
CA VAL A 207 11.93 6.37 -5.08
C VAL A 207 12.56 7.05 -3.87
N ILE A 208 11.72 7.57 -2.98
CA ILE A 208 12.13 7.96 -1.63
C ILE A 208 11.26 7.17 -0.66
N GLY A 209 11.80 6.16 -0.02
CA GLY A 209 11.14 5.39 1.03
C GLY A 209 11.42 5.96 2.42
N MET A 210 10.92 5.29 3.45
CA MET A 210 11.21 5.62 4.85
C MET A 210 11.77 4.41 5.57
N GLY A 211 12.94 4.57 6.18
CA GLY A 211 13.61 3.57 7.00
C GLY A 211 13.58 3.90 8.49
N GLY A 212 14.37 3.13 9.24
CA GLY A 212 14.52 3.29 10.68
C GLY A 212 13.41 2.64 11.51
N PRO A 213 13.63 2.52 12.84
CA PRO A 213 12.74 1.80 13.74
C PRO A 213 11.45 2.58 14.08
N LYS A 214 11.40 3.88 13.86
CA LYS A 214 10.27 4.77 14.18
C LYS A 214 9.30 4.98 13.02
N GLY A 215 9.44 4.22 11.92
CA GLY A 215 8.42 4.26 10.87
C GLY A 215 7.03 3.90 11.41
N PRO A 216 5.97 4.38 10.80
CA PRO A 216 5.86 4.99 9.46
C PRO A 216 5.86 6.52 9.45
N ILE A 217 6.15 7.19 10.58
CA ILE A 217 5.99 8.65 10.72
C ILE A 217 7.34 9.34 10.97
N ASP A 218 8.10 8.86 11.94
CA ASP A 218 9.36 9.49 12.41
C ASP A 218 10.59 8.67 12.01
N GLY A 219 10.54 7.98 10.87
CA GLY A 219 11.69 7.30 10.29
C GLY A 219 12.62 8.26 9.56
N VAL A 220 13.62 7.69 8.91
CA VAL A 220 14.59 8.43 8.08
C VAL A 220 14.28 8.24 6.59
N PRO A 221 14.43 9.28 5.74
CA PRO A 221 14.25 9.12 4.31
C PRO A 221 15.33 8.21 3.71
N ILE A 222 14.92 7.27 2.89
CA ILE A 222 15.80 6.33 2.19
C ILE A 222 15.65 6.55 0.68
N GLN A 223 16.73 6.95 0.03
CA GLN A 223 16.80 7.08 -1.44
C GLN A 223 16.94 5.68 -2.05
N ALA A 224 15.86 4.89 -2.04
CA ALA A 224 15.92 3.53 -2.57
C ALA A 224 15.92 3.52 -4.11
N GLY A 225 15.36 4.54 -4.75
CA GLY A 225 15.38 4.68 -6.20
C GLY A 225 14.65 3.57 -6.95
N LEU A 226 13.59 3.00 -6.35
CA LEU A 226 12.90 1.83 -6.87
C LEU A 226 11.39 2.03 -6.92
N ILE A 227 10.75 1.35 -7.88
CA ILE A 227 9.31 1.12 -7.91
C ILE A 227 9.09 -0.39 -7.91
N VAL A 228 8.13 -0.86 -7.10
CA VAL A 228 7.69 -2.26 -7.06
C VAL A 228 6.22 -2.32 -7.41
N ALA A 229 5.84 -3.15 -8.39
CA ALA A 229 4.46 -3.22 -8.85
C ALA A 229 4.04 -4.62 -9.25
N GLY A 230 2.74 -4.94 -9.15
CA GLY A 230 2.20 -6.24 -9.54
C GLY A 230 0.69 -6.36 -9.28
N LEU A 231 0.13 -7.48 -9.73
CA LEU A 231 -1.30 -7.80 -9.58
C LEU A 231 -1.60 -8.50 -8.25
N ASP A 232 -0.59 -9.16 -7.69
CA ASP A 232 -0.72 -9.83 -6.39
C ASP A 232 -0.13 -8.95 -5.28
N PRO A 233 -0.97 -8.34 -4.41
CA PRO A 233 -0.49 -7.46 -3.36
C PRO A 233 0.40 -8.16 -2.33
N VAL A 234 0.27 -9.48 -2.16
CA VAL A 234 1.11 -10.27 -1.26
C VAL A 234 2.51 -10.45 -1.84
N ALA A 235 2.61 -10.73 -3.15
CA ALA A 235 3.88 -10.82 -3.86
C ALA A 235 4.61 -9.47 -3.89
N VAL A 236 3.89 -8.39 -4.15
CA VAL A 236 4.43 -7.01 -4.12
C VAL A 236 4.99 -6.67 -2.75
N ASP A 237 4.28 -7.00 -1.67
CA ASP A 237 4.77 -6.76 -0.30
C ASP A 237 5.92 -7.70 0.07
N ALA A 238 5.92 -8.95 -0.43
CA ALA A 238 7.04 -9.88 -0.23
C ALA A 238 8.32 -9.40 -0.93
N ALA A 239 8.21 -8.93 -2.18
CA ALA A 239 9.33 -8.35 -2.91
C ALA A 239 9.83 -7.06 -2.22
N SER A 240 8.91 -6.19 -1.81
CA SER A 240 9.25 -4.97 -1.06
C SER A 240 9.96 -5.28 0.26
N ALA A 241 9.49 -6.29 1.02
CA ALA A 241 10.13 -6.75 2.24
C ALA A 241 11.57 -7.21 1.98
N THR A 242 11.76 -8.03 0.94
CA THR A 242 13.09 -8.52 0.55
C THR A 242 14.03 -7.38 0.19
N ILE A 243 13.56 -6.40 -0.61
CA ILE A 243 14.31 -5.18 -0.96
C ILE A 243 14.69 -4.39 0.31
N MET A 244 13.81 -4.34 1.30
CA MET A 244 14.05 -3.67 2.57
C MET A 244 14.94 -4.47 3.53
N GLY A 245 15.49 -5.61 3.11
CA GLY A 245 16.33 -6.48 3.95
C GLY A 245 15.56 -7.31 4.97
N VAL A 246 14.25 -7.51 4.77
CA VAL A 246 13.38 -8.29 5.67
C VAL A 246 12.98 -9.59 5.01
N ASN A 247 13.11 -10.70 5.74
CA ASN A 247 12.49 -11.95 5.31
C ASN A 247 10.96 -11.81 5.34
N PRO A 248 10.24 -12.00 4.21
CA PRO A 248 8.78 -11.85 4.15
C PRO A 248 8.03 -12.73 5.17
N ASN A 249 8.57 -13.89 5.53
CA ASN A 249 8.00 -14.76 6.56
C ASN A 249 7.97 -14.11 7.95
N ASN A 250 8.85 -13.14 8.21
CA ASN A 250 8.91 -12.39 9.47
C ASN A 250 7.94 -11.18 9.46
N VAL A 251 7.24 -10.94 8.36
CA VAL A 251 6.22 -9.89 8.25
C VAL A 251 4.85 -10.52 8.48
N GLY A 252 4.27 -10.29 9.67
CA GLY A 252 3.08 -11.00 10.13
C GLY A 252 1.90 -10.92 9.16
N HIS A 253 1.54 -9.73 8.67
CA HIS A 253 0.42 -9.58 7.75
C HIS A 253 0.69 -10.18 6.35
N VAL A 254 1.94 -10.18 5.86
CA VAL A 254 2.30 -10.80 4.57
C VAL A 254 2.16 -12.32 4.66
N ARG A 255 2.75 -12.92 5.70
CA ARG A 255 2.63 -14.36 5.96
C ARG A 255 1.18 -14.79 6.13
N LYS A 256 0.40 -14.09 6.98
CA LYS A 256 -1.03 -14.39 7.20
C LYS A 256 -1.88 -14.21 5.94
N ALA A 257 -1.56 -13.25 5.07
CA ALA A 257 -2.25 -13.06 3.80
C ALA A 257 -2.04 -14.25 2.85
N GLN A 258 -0.82 -14.82 2.81
CA GLN A 258 -0.58 -16.06 2.08
C GLN A 258 -1.32 -17.26 2.70
N GLU A 259 -1.26 -17.42 4.04
CA GLU A 259 -1.99 -18.47 4.75
C GLU A 259 -3.51 -18.40 4.50
N ALA A 260 -4.06 -17.18 4.44
CA ALA A 260 -5.46 -16.91 4.10
C ALA A 260 -5.77 -17.01 2.58
N LYS A 261 -4.79 -17.39 1.75
CA LYS A 261 -4.92 -17.55 0.28
C LYS A 261 -5.36 -16.27 -0.45
N ILE A 262 -5.00 -15.09 0.09
CA ILE A 262 -5.24 -13.81 -0.57
C ILE A 262 -4.27 -13.62 -1.72
N GLY A 263 -3.05 -14.13 -1.61
CA GLY A 263 -2.02 -14.12 -2.65
C GLY A 263 -0.85 -15.00 -2.27
N SER A 264 0.27 -14.86 -2.98
CA SER A 264 1.47 -15.67 -2.80
C SER A 264 2.68 -14.81 -2.47
N MET A 265 3.49 -15.23 -1.48
CA MET A 265 4.81 -14.63 -1.26
C MET A 265 5.86 -15.09 -2.28
N ARG A 266 5.55 -16.10 -3.12
CA ARG A 266 6.44 -16.58 -4.16
C ARG A 266 6.27 -15.68 -5.38
N PHE A 267 7.34 -15.02 -5.77
CA PHE A 267 7.33 -14.09 -6.90
C PHE A 267 8.53 -14.30 -7.82
N ASN A 268 8.35 -13.86 -9.06
CA ASN A 268 9.39 -13.65 -10.03
C ASN A 268 9.56 -12.15 -10.24
N ALA A 269 10.76 -11.63 -10.01
CA ALA A 269 11.04 -10.21 -10.19
C ALA A 269 11.52 -9.93 -11.62
N THR A 270 10.81 -9.05 -12.33
CA THR A 270 11.08 -8.69 -13.73
C THR A 270 11.34 -7.18 -13.86
N PRO A 271 12.07 -6.70 -14.88
CA PRO A 271 12.78 -7.48 -15.89
C PRO A 271 14.09 -8.11 -15.38
N ASP A 272 14.79 -7.47 -14.45
CA ASP A 272 16.20 -7.75 -14.13
C ASP A 272 16.39 -8.50 -12.81
N GLY A 273 15.31 -8.99 -12.22
CA GLY A 273 15.36 -9.56 -10.87
C GLY A 273 15.38 -8.47 -9.77
N LEU A 274 15.75 -8.87 -8.56
CA LEU A 274 15.97 -7.92 -7.46
C LEU A 274 17.31 -7.22 -7.65
N PRO A 275 17.44 -5.94 -7.23
CA PRO A 275 18.71 -5.23 -7.27
C PRO A 275 19.81 -5.99 -6.50
N ALA A 276 21.01 -6.07 -7.07
CA ALA A 276 22.16 -6.69 -6.40
C ALA A 276 22.54 -5.92 -5.12
N ASP A 277 22.48 -4.59 -5.18
CA ASP A 277 22.72 -3.71 -4.05
C ASP A 277 21.38 -3.25 -3.49
N LEU A 278 20.97 -3.82 -2.35
CA LEU A 278 19.73 -3.46 -1.68
C LEU A 278 19.92 -2.20 -0.83
N PRO A 279 18.96 -1.27 -0.85
CA PRO A 279 19.00 -0.08 -0.01
C PRO A 279 18.90 -0.46 1.48
N ASN A 280 19.71 0.19 2.32
CA ASN A 280 19.68 -0.05 3.76
C ASN A 280 18.52 0.72 4.41
N PHE A 281 17.48 0.02 4.83
CA PHE A 281 16.33 0.58 5.54
C PHE A 281 16.54 0.72 7.06
N GLU A 282 17.77 0.52 7.56
CA GLU A 282 18.13 0.75 8.97
C GLU A 282 17.19 0.03 9.98
N LEU A 283 16.88 -1.22 9.72
CA LEU A 283 16.02 -2.03 10.56
C LEU A 283 16.77 -2.49 11.82
N ASN A 284 16.69 -1.72 12.89
CA ASN A 284 17.20 -2.13 14.20
C ASN A 284 16.14 -2.96 14.94
N GLU A 285 16.26 -4.29 14.85
CA GLU A 285 15.29 -5.23 15.44
C GLU A 285 15.22 -5.15 16.97
N ILE A 286 16.33 -4.90 17.66
CA ILE A 286 16.36 -4.75 19.12
C ILE A 286 15.55 -3.51 19.52
N TYR A 287 15.84 -2.39 18.91
CA TYR A 287 15.13 -1.14 19.20
C TYR A 287 13.64 -1.23 18.85
N ARG A 288 13.30 -1.87 17.73
CA ARG A 288 11.90 -2.15 17.36
C ARG A 288 11.19 -3.02 18.37
N SER A 289 11.84 -4.05 18.90
CA SER A 289 11.28 -4.92 19.94
C SER A 289 10.99 -4.13 21.23
N ILE A 290 11.87 -3.23 21.62
CA ILE A 290 11.66 -2.32 22.76
C ILE A 290 10.46 -1.41 22.50
N LEU A 291 10.35 -0.79 21.32
CA LEU A 291 9.21 0.08 20.98
C LEU A 291 7.88 -0.68 20.95
N ARG A 292 7.87 -1.92 20.42
CA ARG A 292 6.69 -2.80 20.44
C ARG A 292 6.25 -3.11 21.87
N PHE A 293 7.20 -3.46 22.72
CA PHE A 293 6.92 -3.72 24.13
C PHE A 293 6.35 -2.49 24.81
N ALA A 294 6.98 -1.32 24.67
CA ALA A 294 6.53 -0.06 25.25
C ALA A 294 5.10 0.29 24.76
N ALA A 295 4.82 0.16 23.47
CA ALA A 295 3.48 0.40 22.91
C ALA A 295 2.42 -0.58 23.45
N THR A 296 2.80 -1.81 23.76
CA THR A 296 1.90 -2.81 24.35
C THR A 296 1.58 -2.47 25.82
N VAL A 297 2.59 -2.06 26.59
CA VAL A 297 2.41 -1.63 27.98
C VAL A 297 1.52 -0.38 28.06
N GLN A 298 1.79 0.63 27.25
CA GLN A 298 1.02 1.86 27.21
C GLN A 298 -0.46 1.62 26.87
N ARG A 299 -0.75 0.71 25.95
CA ARG A 299 -2.13 0.35 25.58
C ARG A 299 -2.88 -0.32 26.73
N ARG A 300 -2.21 -1.21 27.47
CA ARG A 300 -2.83 -1.88 28.64
C ARG A 300 -3.13 -0.92 29.78
N THR A 301 -2.28 0.09 30.00
CA THR A 301 -2.53 1.12 31.02
C THR A 301 -3.70 2.04 30.67
N ILE A 302 -3.90 2.37 29.39
CA ILE A 302 -5.03 3.22 28.92
C ILE A 302 -6.38 2.45 28.96
N SER A 303 -6.38 1.13 28.86
CA SER A 303 -7.60 0.32 28.91
C SER A 303 -8.16 0.14 30.34
N TRP A 304 -7.46 0.60 31.37
CA TRP A 304 -7.87 0.54 32.79
C TRP A 304 -8.31 1.89 33.35
N SER A 305 -8.27 2.95 32.56
CA SER A 305 -8.78 4.29 32.86
C SER A 305 -10.01 4.59 31.99
#